data_e462f18500446d04db9f8b98f0981d89
#
_entry.id   e462f18500446d04db9f8b98f0981d89
#
_cell.length_a   1.000
_cell.length_b   1.000
_cell.length_c   1.000
_cell.angle_alpha   90.00
_cell.angle_beta   90.00
_cell.angle_gamma   90.00
#
_symmetry.space_group_name_H-M   'P 1'
#
loop_
_entity.id
_entity.type
_entity.pdbx_description
1 polymer ?
#
loop_
_entity_poly.entity_id
_entity_poly.type
_entity_poly.pdbx_seq_one_letter_code
_entity_poly.pdbx_strand_id
1 'polypeptide(L)'
;MIFWIASYPKSGNTWLRTLISSYYYSKKGIYSHELIKLIGQFPEKRHFEGFLYDSKSVVGTTDFWIKAQERINQEKKLKFFKTHNVFGKINDKPFTNKENSLGCIYIVRDPRNVITSLSNHYELNYEDSLAWMTNHKKYIFDNRECNDFGNFQFISSWSNNYKSWKIQRDVP
;
A
#
# COMPACT_ATOMS: atom_id res chain seq x y z
N MET A 1 -14.26 -1.98 -9.13
CA MET A 1 -12.86 -2.40 -9.36
C MET A 1 -11.92 -1.46 -8.59
N ILE A 2 -10.76 -1.95 -8.24
CA ILE A 2 -9.77 -1.20 -7.44
C ILE A 2 -8.88 -0.36 -8.34
N PHE A 3 -8.67 0.90 -7.96
CA PHE A 3 -7.64 1.77 -8.50
C PHE A 3 -6.57 2.03 -7.44
N TRP A 4 -5.33 1.69 -7.76
CA TRP A 4 -4.24 1.72 -6.80
C TRP A 4 -3.54 3.10 -6.75
N ILE A 5 -3.30 3.59 -5.55
CA ILE A 5 -2.41 4.72 -5.27
C ILE A 5 -1.19 4.15 -4.57
N ALA A 6 -0.21 3.75 -5.37
CA ALA A 6 0.96 3.04 -4.90
C ALA A 6 2.16 3.98 -4.73
N SER A 7 3.00 3.69 -3.77
CA SER A 7 4.24 4.44 -3.54
C SER A 7 5.15 3.72 -2.54
N TYR A 8 6.43 4.00 -2.60
CA TYR A 8 7.28 3.75 -1.43
C TYR A 8 6.86 4.65 -0.25
N PRO A 9 7.02 4.23 1.02
CA PRO A 9 6.75 5.11 2.16
C PRO A 9 7.43 6.48 2.03
N LYS A 10 6.77 7.54 2.52
CA LYS A 10 7.28 8.93 2.52
C LYS A 10 7.44 9.58 1.13
N SER A 11 6.84 9.01 0.09
CA SER A 11 6.90 9.55 -1.29
C SER A 11 5.76 10.53 -1.64
N GLY A 12 4.89 10.90 -0.71
CA GLY A 12 3.80 11.85 -0.96
C GLY A 12 2.42 11.23 -1.18
N ASN A 13 2.23 9.97 -0.82
CA ASN A 13 0.96 9.26 -0.97
C ASN A 13 -0.22 10.01 -0.32
N THR A 14 -0.04 10.52 0.89
CA THR A 14 -1.07 11.31 1.60
C THR A 14 -1.48 12.53 0.81
N TRP A 15 -0.52 13.27 0.24
CA TRP A 15 -0.78 14.46 -0.56
C TRP A 15 -1.63 14.15 -1.80
N LEU A 16 -1.27 13.11 -2.57
CA LEU A 16 -2.07 12.72 -3.74
C LEU A 16 -3.45 12.21 -3.34
N ARG A 17 -3.56 11.43 -2.26
CA ARG A 17 -4.86 11.00 -1.73
C ARG A 17 -5.76 12.16 -1.35
N THR A 18 -5.18 13.21 -0.78
CA THR A 18 -5.91 14.46 -0.46
C THR A 18 -6.49 15.09 -1.72
N LEU A 19 -5.70 15.19 -2.79
CA LEU A 19 -6.16 15.74 -4.07
C LEU A 19 -7.27 14.87 -4.69
N ILE A 20 -7.03 13.56 -4.81
CA ILE A 20 -8.00 12.63 -5.39
C ILE A 20 -9.29 12.60 -4.55
N SER A 21 -9.20 12.55 -3.23
CA SER A 21 -10.38 12.53 -2.38
C SER A 21 -11.21 13.81 -2.48
N SER A 22 -10.56 14.96 -2.57
CA SER A 22 -11.24 16.24 -2.77
C SER A 22 -11.89 16.34 -4.14
N TYR A 23 -11.20 15.87 -5.18
CA TYR A 23 -11.73 15.90 -6.54
C TYR A 23 -12.91 14.94 -6.72
N TYR A 24 -12.77 13.70 -6.22
CA TYR A 24 -13.72 12.62 -6.52
C TYR A 24 -14.93 12.59 -5.57
N TYR A 25 -14.73 12.91 -4.28
CA TYR A 25 -15.76 12.76 -3.27
C TYR A 25 -16.37 14.10 -2.80
N SER A 26 -15.75 15.25 -3.11
CA SER A 26 -16.31 16.54 -2.76
C SER A 26 -17.11 17.14 -3.91
N LYS A 27 -18.33 17.61 -3.65
CA LYS A 27 -19.16 18.31 -4.65
C LYS A 27 -18.56 19.65 -5.14
N LYS A 28 -17.69 20.26 -4.35
CA LYS A 28 -17.08 21.59 -4.62
C LYS A 28 -15.57 21.52 -4.80
N GLY A 29 -14.96 20.34 -4.82
CA GLY A 29 -13.50 20.19 -4.85
C GLY A 29 -12.79 20.66 -3.58
N ILE A 30 -13.53 20.93 -2.49
CA ILE A 30 -12.97 21.45 -1.24
C ILE A 30 -12.48 20.28 -0.39
N TYR A 31 -11.26 20.40 0.09
CA TYR A 31 -10.68 19.42 1.00
C TYR A 31 -11.39 19.42 2.36
N SER A 32 -11.61 18.22 2.89
CA SER A 32 -11.85 18.01 4.32
C SER A 32 -11.10 16.75 4.77
N HIS A 33 -10.72 16.72 6.04
CA HIS A 33 -9.96 15.58 6.59
C HIS A 33 -10.75 14.26 6.53
N GLU A 34 -12.07 14.33 6.56
CA GLU A 34 -12.93 13.13 6.46
C GLU A 34 -12.87 12.48 5.07
N LEU A 35 -12.66 13.27 4.01
CA LEU A 35 -12.63 12.76 2.64
C LEU A 35 -11.44 11.82 2.39
N ILE A 36 -10.28 12.08 3.01
CA ILE A 36 -9.11 11.21 2.83
C ILE A 36 -9.33 9.81 3.40
N LYS A 37 -10.21 9.68 4.40
CA LYS A 37 -10.57 8.38 5.01
C LYS A 37 -11.32 7.48 4.02
N LEU A 38 -11.95 8.05 2.98
CA LEU A 38 -12.62 7.30 1.92
C LEU A 38 -11.66 6.55 1.00
N ILE A 39 -10.37 6.92 1.02
CA ILE A 39 -9.30 6.20 0.34
C ILE A 39 -8.51 5.44 1.40
N GLY A 40 -8.95 4.23 1.72
CA GLY A 40 -8.31 3.36 2.70
C GLY A 40 -6.97 2.81 2.23
N GLN A 41 -6.33 2.03 3.08
CA GLN A 41 -5.13 1.27 2.76
C GLN A 41 -5.52 -0.17 2.43
N PHE A 42 -4.76 -0.81 1.54
CA PHE A 42 -4.77 -2.26 1.37
C PHE A 42 -3.32 -2.77 1.34
N PRO A 43 -3.00 -3.85 2.07
CA PRO A 43 -3.84 -4.62 2.98
C PRO A 43 -4.14 -3.90 4.30
N GLU A 44 -5.28 -4.21 4.91
CA GLU A 44 -5.62 -3.90 6.28
C GLU A 44 -6.43 -5.06 6.88
N LYS A 45 -6.30 -5.31 8.19
CA LYS A 45 -6.94 -6.40 8.92
C LYS A 45 -8.42 -6.57 8.60
N ARG A 46 -9.18 -5.48 8.53
CA ARG A 46 -10.62 -5.48 8.18
C ARG A 46 -10.95 -6.14 6.85
N HIS A 47 -10.00 -6.16 5.91
CA HIS A 47 -10.21 -6.81 4.60
C HIS A 47 -10.16 -8.33 4.70
N PHE A 48 -9.65 -8.87 5.81
CA PHE A 48 -9.49 -10.29 6.04
C PHE A 48 -10.45 -10.86 7.08
N GLU A 49 -11.42 -10.06 7.56
CA GLU A 49 -12.47 -10.52 8.45
C GLU A 49 -13.24 -11.70 7.82
N GLY A 50 -13.40 -12.78 8.59
CA GLY A 50 -14.01 -14.02 8.14
C GLY A 50 -13.08 -14.97 7.37
N PHE A 51 -11.83 -14.58 7.07
CA PHE A 51 -10.82 -15.52 6.59
C PHE A 51 -10.01 -16.09 7.76
N LEU A 52 -9.77 -17.39 7.70
CA LEU A 52 -8.92 -18.08 8.70
C LEU A 52 -7.46 -17.95 8.30
N TYR A 53 -6.80 -16.91 8.74
CA TYR A 53 -5.38 -16.71 8.53
C TYR A 53 -4.60 -16.74 9.85
N ASP A 54 -3.34 -17.11 9.79
CA ASP A 54 -2.44 -17.04 10.95
C ASP A 54 -2.02 -15.59 11.19
N SER A 55 -2.63 -14.94 12.17
CA SER A 55 -2.33 -13.54 12.52
C SER A 55 -0.91 -13.33 13.05
N LYS A 56 -0.25 -14.39 13.53
CA LYS A 56 1.13 -14.36 14.04
C LYS A 56 2.17 -14.56 12.93
N SER A 57 1.75 -15.01 11.76
CA SER A 57 2.61 -15.12 10.60
C SER A 57 2.67 -13.80 9.85
N VAL A 58 3.89 -13.29 9.61
CA VAL A 58 4.11 -12.06 8.82
C VAL A 58 3.43 -12.14 7.44
N VAL A 59 3.37 -13.33 6.86
CA VAL A 59 2.78 -13.55 5.53
C VAL A 59 1.39 -14.21 5.59
N GLY A 60 0.78 -14.30 6.76
CA GLY A 60 -0.47 -15.04 6.98
C GLY A 60 -1.65 -14.57 6.12
N THR A 61 -1.71 -13.29 5.77
CA THR A 61 -2.78 -12.75 4.93
C THR A 61 -2.55 -12.91 3.43
N THR A 62 -1.35 -13.29 2.99
CA THR A 62 -1.01 -13.30 1.55
C THR A 62 -1.86 -14.26 0.74
N ASP A 63 -2.27 -15.39 1.31
CA ASP A 63 -3.15 -16.37 0.68
C ASP A 63 -4.55 -15.83 0.37
N PHE A 64 -4.92 -14.74 1.02
CA PHE A 64 -6.26 -14.15 0.93
C PHE A 64 -6.28 -12.80 0.20
N TRP A 65 -5.14 -12.27 -0.25
CA TRP A 65 -5.09 -10.97 -0.91
C TRP A 65 -6.03 -10.87 -2.12
N ILE A 66 -5.99 -11.84 -3.01
CA ILE A 66 -6.87 -11.87 -4.18
C ILE A 66 -8.34 -12.03 -3.77
N LYS A 67 -8.64 -12.98 -2.89
CA LYS A 67 -10.02 -13.20 -2.41
C LYS A 67 -10.61 -11.97 -1.71
N ALA A 68 -9.80 -11.25 -0.94
CA ALA A 68 -10.23 -10.01 -0.31
C ALA A 68 -10.54 -8.93 -1.35
N GLN A 69 -9.74 -8.81 -2.40
CA GLN A 69 -9.97 -7.88 -3.50
C GLN A 69 -11.21 -8.26 -4.33
N GLU A 70 -11.42 -9.54 -4.59
CA GLU A 70 -12.64 -10.05 -5.24
C GLU A 70 -13.88 -9.66 -4.42
N ARG A 71 -13.86 -9.85 -3.10
CA ARG A 71 -14.94 -9.44 -2.19
C ARG A 71 -15.18 -7.93 -2.24
N ILE A 72 -14.12 -7.12 -2.23
CA ILE A 72 -14.21 -5.65 -2.37
C ILE A 72 -14.87 -5.28 -3.70
N ASN A 73 -14.57 -5.99 -4.77
CA ASN A 73 -15.07 -5.72 -6.11
C ASN A 73 -16.51 -6.19 -6.37
N GLN A 74 -17.09 -7.02 -5.49
CA GLN A 74 -18.50 -7.42 -5.59
C GLN A 74 -19.46 -6.23 -5.59
N GLU A 75 -19.11 -5.13 -4.97
CA GLU A 75 -19.92 -3.90 -4.99
C GLU A 75 -20.00 -3.24 -6.38
N LYS A 76 -19.18 -3.66 -7.34
CA LYS A 76 -19.13 -3.12 -8.74
C LYS A 76 -18.91 -1.61 -8.83
N LYS A 77 -18.32 -1.00 -7.80
CA LYS A 77 -17.98 0.43 -7.74
C LYS A 77 -16.48 0.62 -7.90
N LEU A 78 -16.09 1.80 -8.40
CA LEU A 78 -14.69 2.23 -8.34
C LEU A 78 -14.30 2.50 -6.88
N LYS A 79 -13.22 1.88 -6.44
CA LYS A 79 -12.63 2.11 -5.12
C LYS A 79 -11.15 2.43 -5.24
N PHE A 80 -10.74 3.50 -4.60
CA PHE A 80 -9.32 3.85 -4.50
C PHE A 80 -8.73 3.23 -3.23
N PHE A 81 -7.56 2.62 -3.38
CA PHE A 81 -6.79 2.14 -2.24
C PHE A 81 -5.35 2.61 -2.31
N LYS A 82 -4.85 3.10 -1.18
CA LYS A 82 -3.43 3.34 -0.95
C LYS A 82 -2.73 2.00 -0.70
N THR A 83 -1.51 1.88 -1.22
CA THR A 83 -0.62 0.78 -0.85
C THR A 83 0.85 1.20 -0.88
N HIS A 84 1.67 0.57 -0.04
CA HIS A 84 3.13 0.61 -0.12
C HIS A 84 3.72 -0.75 -0.54
N ASN A 85 2.86 -1.75 -0.77
CA ASN A 85 3.30 -3.06 -1.22
C ASN A 85 4.04 -2.97 -2.56
N VAL A 86 5.04 -3.84 -2.73
CA VAL A 86 5.59 -4.09 -4.07
C VAL A 86 4.51 -4.72 -4.96
N PHE A 87 4.59 -4.47 -6.26
CA PHE A 87 3.85 -5.27 -7.24
C PHE A 87 4.60 -6.57 -7.48
N GLY A 88 4.13 -7.67 -6.88
CA GLY A 88 4.85 -8.94 -6.97
C GLY A 88 4.12 -10.06 -6.24
N LYS A 89 4.87 -11.13 -5.98
CA LYS A 89 4.38 -12.33 -5.31
C LYS A 89 5.17 -12.58 -4.03
N ILE A 90 4.49 -13.10 -3.03
CA ILE A 90 5.10 -13.70 -1.83
C ILE A 90 4.65 -15.15 -1.78
N ASN A 91 5.59 -16.10 -1.75
CA ASN A 91 5.29 -17.54 -1.77
C ASN A 91 4.29 -17.88 -2.90
N ASP A 92 4.56 -17.37 -4.12
CA ASP A 92 3.71 -17.50 -5.31
C ASP A 92 2.31 -16.87 -5.24
N LYS A 93 1.99 -16.19 -4.15
CA LYS A 93 0.73 -15.45 -4.00
C LYS A 93 0.89 -14.01 -4.50
N PRO A 94 0.20 -13.62 -5.57
CA PRO A 94 0.31 -12.27 -6.12
C PRO A 94 -0.36 -11.24 -5.20
N PHE A 95 0.22 -10.04 -5.15
CA PHE A 95 -0.41 -8.92 -4.42
C PHE A 95 -1.75 -8.53 -5.04
N THR A 96 -1.82 -8.44 -6.34
CA THR A 96 -3.04 -8.15 -7.11
C THR A 96 -2.92 -8.73 -8.52
N ASN A 97 -4.00 -8.65 -9.29
CA ASN A 97 -4.10 -9.08 -10.68
C ASN A 97 -4.96 -8.11 -11.50
N LYS A 98 -4.99 -8.31 -12.83
CA LYS A 98 -5.76 -7.49 -13.76
C LYS A 98 -7.28 -7.59 -13.56
N GLU A 99 -7.76 -8.73 -13.09
CA GLU A 99 -9.19 -8.97 -12.85
C GLU A 99 -9.72 -8.11 -11.70
N ASN A 100 -8.87 -7.78 -10.73
CA ASN A 100 -9.23 -6.99 -9.56
C ASN A 100 -8.84 -5.52 -9.66
N SER A 101 -7.98 -5.16 -10.61
CA SER A 101 -7.38 -3.83 -10.71
C SER A 101 -7.82 -3.10 -11.97
N LEU A 102 -8.32 -1.89 -11.82
CA LEU A 102 -8.66 -1.01 -12.93
C LEU A 102 -7.43 -0.26 -13.46
N GLY A 103 -6.49 0.06 -12.57
CA GLY A 103 -5.29 0.81 -12.92
C GLY A 103 -4.51 1.22 -11.68
N CYS A 104 -3.37 1.90 -11.89
CA CYS A 104 -2.57 2.42 -10.80
C CYS A 104 -1.92 3.77 -11.11
N ILE A 105 -1.72 4.56 -10.08
CA ILE A 105 -0.78 5.69 -10.06
C ILE A 105 0.32 5.32 -9.09
N TYR A 106 1.57 5.27 -9.57
CA TYR A 106 2.72 5.10 -8.71
C TYR A 106 3.43 6.43 -8.48
N ILE A 107 3.49 6.85 -7.21
CA ILE A 107 4.14 8.11 -6.81
C ILE A 107 5.59 7.81 -6.48
N VAL A 108 6.48 8.48 -7.21
CA VAL A 108 7.92 8.43 -6.97
C VAL A 108 8.40 9.75 -6.37
N ARG A 109 9.34 9.65 -5.45
CA ARG A 109 10.05 10.81 -4.87
C ARG A 109 11.54 10.53 -4.90
N ASP A 110 12.34 11.60 -5.06
CA ASP A 110 13.79 11.49 -4.97
C ASP A 110 14.22 10.76 -3.70
N PRO A 111 15.01 9.66 -3.81
CA PRO A 111 15.39 8.84 -2.66
C PRO A 111 16.17 9.63 -1.60
N ARG A 112 16.89 10.69 -1.98
CA ARG A 112 17.59 11.60 -1.04
C ARG A 112 16.60 12.34 -0.14
N ASN A 113 15.43 12.69 -0.65
CA ASN A 113 14.36 13.32 0.12
C ASN A 113 13.52 12.27 0.89
N VAL A 114 13.46 11.04 0.39
CA VAL A 114 12.80 9.94 1.10
C VAL A 114 13.56 9.58 2.37
N ILE A 115 14.89 9.47 2.32
CA ILE A 115 15.73 9.11 3.47
C ILE A 115 15.57 10.13 4.61
N THR A 116 15.61 11.44 4.30
CA THR A 116 15.38 12.50 5.29
C THR A 116 14.00 12.39 5.92
N SER A 117 12.97 12.11 5.11
CA SER A 117 11.60 11.96 5.60
C SER A 117 11.37 10.68 6.40
N LEU A 118 12.11 9.61 6.11
CA LEU A 118 12.11 8.37 6.92
C LEU A 118 12.78 8.62 8.27
N SER A 119 13.99 9.21 8.28
CA SER A 119 14.73 9.58 9.47
C SER A 119 13.84 10.37 10.44
N ASN A 120 13.21 11.44 9.98
CA ASN A 120 12.34 12.27 10.81
C ASN A 120 11.06 11.55 11.28
N HIS A 121 10.51 10.64 10.49
CA HIS A 121 9.22 10.02 10.80
C HIS A 121 9.33 8.82 11.74
N TYR A 122 10.42 8.08 11.65
CA TYR A 122 10.67 6.89 12.44
C TYR A 122 11.75 7.11 13.50
N GLU A 123 12.22 8.36 13.67
CA GLU A 123 13.27 8.74 14.64
C GLU A 123 14.55 7.93 14.46
N LEU A 124 14.94 7.71 13.18
CA LEU A 124 16.13 6.96 12.79
C LEU A 124 17.28 7.91 12.44
N ASN A 125 18.52 7.47 12.62
CA ASN A 125 19.66 8.13 12.01
C ASN A 125 19.69 7.87 10.49
N TYR A 126 20.62 8.52 9.76
CA TYR A 126 20.69 8.37 8.30
C TYR A 126 21.18 6.99 7.86
N GLU A 127 22.09 6.37 8.60
CA GLU A 127 22.61 5.02 8.34
C GLU A 127 21.48 3.99 8.42
N ASP A 128 20.68 4.02 9.48
CA ASP A 128 19.54 3.13 9.67
C ASP A 128 18.45 3.38 8.61
N SER A 129 18.23 4.64 8.25
CA SER A 129 17.29 5.01 7.18
C SER A 129 17.75 4.51 5.80
N LEU A 130 19.06 4.55 5.53
CA LEU A 130 19.64 3.99 4.32
C LEU A 130 19.54 2.45 4.33
N ALA A 131 19.90 1.81 5.44
CA ALA A 131 19.75 0.37 5.61
C ALA A 131 18.29 -0.08 5.40
N TRP A 132 17.32 0.69 5.92
CA TRP A 132 15.91 0.46 5.65
C TRP A 132 15.60 0.53 4.15
N MET A 133 16.01 1.59 3.47
CA MET A 133 15.70 1.83 2.05
C MET A 133 16.37 0.85 1.09
N THR A 134 17.49 0.26 1.48
CA THR A 134 18.23 -0.73 0.68
C THR A 134 17.87 -2.18 1.01
N ASN A 135 17.10 -2.42 2.07
CA ASN A 135 16.74 -3.77 2.50
C ASN A 135 15.71 -4.40 1.55
N HIS A 136 16.12 -5.42 0.80
CA HIS A 136 15.25 -6.15 -0.14
C HIS A 136 14.14 -6.98 0.53
N LYS A 137 14.27 -7.26 1.83
CA LYS A 137 13.29 -8.03 2.62
C LYS A 137 12.46 -7.15 3.54
N LYS A 138 12.52 -5.81 3.35
CA LYS A 138 11.81 -4.88 4.23
C LYS A 138 10.31 -5.00 4.10
N TYR A 139 9.64 -5.03 5.24
CA TYR A 139 8.19 -4.93 5.38
C TYR A 139 7.83 -3.95 6.48
N ILE A 140 6.59 -3.52 6.48
CA ILE A 140 5.98 -2.66 7.50
C ILE A 140 4.65 -3.25 7.93
N PHE A 141 4.27 -3.00 9.17
CA PHE A 141 2.98 -3.37 9.76
C PHE A 141 2.62 -2.37 10.84
N ASP A 142 1.36 -2.33 11.21
CA ASP A 142 0.92 -1.49 12.32
C ASP A 142 1.16 -2.23 13.64
N ASN A 143 2.03 -1.68 14.47
CA ASN A 143 2.44 -2.30 15.74
C ASN A 143 1.49 -1.99 16.91
N ARG A 144 0.42 -1.25 16.68
CA ARG A 144 -0.55 -0.88 17.73
C ARG A 144 -1.37 -2.07 18.22
N GLU A 145 -1.53 -3.07 17.37
CA GLU A 145 -2.17 -4.34 17.73
C GLU A 145 -1.09 -5.41 17.88
N CYS A 146 -0.71 -5.72 19.13
CA CYS A 146 0.31 -6.71 19.44
C CYS A 146 0.06 -8.05 18.74
N ASN A 147 1.06 -8.53 17.99
CA ASN A 147 1.11 -9.85 17.36
C ASN A 147 0.07 -10.12 16.27
N ASP A 148 -0.43 -9.11 15.56
CA ASP A 148 -1.28 -9.29 14.40
C ASP A 148 -0.67 -8.60 13.17
N PHE A 149 -0.31 -9.39 12.16
CA PHE A 149 0.26 -8.92 10.91
C PHE A 149 -0.81 -8.67 9.82
N GLY A 150 -2.09 -8.52 10.18
CA GLY A 150 -3.17 -8.24 9.24
C GLY A 150 -2.99 -6.98 8.39
N ASN A 151 -2.19 -6.02 8.89
CA ASN A 151 -1.82 -4.79 8.18
C ASN A 151 -0.45 -4.88 7.47
N PHE A 152 0.09 -6.07 7.33
CA PHE A 152 1.41 -6.30 6.73
C PHE A 152 1.49 -5.79 5.30
N GLN A 153 2.57 -5.06 5.00
CA GLN A 153 2.94 -4.64 3.65
C GLN A 153 4.40 -4.98 3.38
N PHE A 154 4.65 -5.72 2.32
CA PHE A 154 6.01 -5.99 1.84
C PHE A 154 6.45 -4.84 0.94
N ILE A 155 7.33 -4.01 1.44
CA ILE A 155 7.79 -2.81 0.72
C ILE A 155 9.09 -3.03 -0.06
N SER A 156 9.91 -4.01 0.33
CA SER A 156 11.24 -4.27 -0.24
C SER A 156 12.16 -3.03 -0.17
N SER A 157 13.22 -2.99 -0.96
CA SER A 157 14.02 -1.78 -1.12
C SER A 157 13.29 -0.72 -1.95
N TRP A 158 13.70 0.55 -1.80
CA TRP A 158 13.14 1.66 -2.60
C TRP A 158 13.18 1.38 -4.10
N SER A 159 14.33 0.92 -4.60
CA SER A 159 14.52 0.64 -6.02
C SER A 159 13.69 -0.53 -6.51
N ASN A 160 13.57 -1.61 -5.72
CA ASN A 160 12.75 -2.77 -6.07
C ASN A 160 11.26 -2.41 -6.06
N ASN A 161 10.81 -1.65 -5.06
CA ASN A 161 9.43 -1.19 -5.00
C ASN A 161 9.06 -0.40 -6.26
N TYR A 162 9.87 0.59 -6.62
CA TYR A 162 9.68 1.37 -7.84
C TYR A 162 9.67 0.50 -9.10
N LYS A 163 10.69 -0.35 -9.25
CA LYS A 163 10.81 -1.22 -10.43
C LYS A 163 9.63 -2.17 -10.57
N SER A 164 9.13 -2.72 -9.47
CA SER A 164 8.02 -3.67 -9.47
C SER A 164 6.74 -3.08 -10.09
N TRP A 165 6.44 -1.83 -9.80
CA TRP A 165 5.27 -1.14 -10.37
C TRP A 165 5.53 -0.62 -11.78
N LYS A 166 6.76 -0.21 -12.10
CA LYS A 166 7.12 0.33 -13.42
C LYS A 166 7.13 -0.74 -14.52
N ILE A 167 7.58 -1.95 -14.20
CA ILE A 167 7.84 -3.01 -15.20
C ILE A 167 6.59 -3.88 -15.41
N GLN A 168 5.70 -3.94 -14.42
CA GLN A 168 4.50 -4.75 -14.51
C GLN A 168 3.62 -4.30 -15.70
N ARG A 169 2.97 -5.29 -16.33
CA ARG A 169 2.04 -5.07 -17.47
C ARG A 169 0.64 -5.60 -17.19
N ASP A 170 0.42 -6.16 -16.01
CA ASP A 170 -0.83 -6.83 -15.64
C ASP A 170 -1.88 -5.84 -15.11
N VAL A 171 -1.48 -4.60 -14.78
CA VAL A 171 -2.38 -3.54 -14.33
C VAL A 171 -2.07 -2.26 -15.12
N PRO A 172 -3.06 -1.61 -15.72
CA PRO A 172 -2.89 -0.36 -16.46
C PRO A 172 -2.30 0.80 -15.64
#